data_53dc08377ffad5c95facbcf21a77c92b
#
_entry.id   53dc08377ffad5c95facbcf21a77c92b
#
_cell.length_a   1.000
_cell.length_b   1.000
_cell.length_c   1.000
_cell.angle_alpha   90.00
_cell.angle_beta   90.00
_cell.angle_gamma   90.00
#
_symmetry.space_group_name_H-M   'P 1'
#
loop_
_entity.id
_entity.type
_entity.pdbx_description
1 polymer ?
#
loop_
_entity_poly.entity_id
_entity_poly.type
_entity_poly.pdbx_seq_one_letter_code
_entity_poly.pdbx_strand_id
1 'polypeptide(L)'
;MLAKHDAAVRAIQCLVEGCSIRSTERLTGLNRNTIMRLLILAGTRSARLMDERMRELHSRYLQVDEIWTFVQKKARRIRSGDSPEIGDQWIFVAIDAETKLIPSFRIGKRSRQDTTEFLWDLYRRLADRVQLTTDGLVHYTRMVPECFGLDVDFAQVVKLFGEWGQSDANARYSPSPIVEVISKVRSGDPDPDHISTSYVERQNLTMRMQLRRLTRLTNAFSKKLSHLKAAVALHFAYYNFCRVHSSLRITPAMEAGIADHIWTLQRTVKSAQHIIPSPNIGPYAFIDYSVIVRVSHAKCGAAATYETTL
;
A
#
# COMPACT_ATOMS: atom_id res chain seq x y z
N MET A 1 12.05 10.73 -32.36
CA MET A 1 11.06 10.79 -31.25
C MET A 1 10.70 9.41 -30.69
N LEU A 2 10.47 8.40 -31.53
CA LEU A 2 10.15 7.00 -31.11
C LEU A 2 11.21 6.38 -30.18
N ALA A 3 12.50 6.46 -30.50
CA ALA A 3 13.58 5.88 -29.69
C ALA A 3 13.62 6.42 -28.23
N LYS A 4 13.27 7.69 -28.00
CA LYS A 4 13.21 8.26 -26.63
C LYS A 4 11.99 7.75 -25.86
N HIS A 5 10.87 7.52 -26.55
CA HIS A 5 9.68 6.93 -25.95
C HIS A 5 9.94 5.49 -25.51
N ASP A 6 10.55 4.69 -26.38
CA ASP A 6 10.86 3.28 -26.07
C ASP A 6 11.87 3.14 -24.93
N ALA A 7 12.87 4.03 -24.87
CA ALA A 7 13.80 4.08 -23.74
C ALA A 7 13.09 4.44 -22.40
N ALA A 8 12.10 5.35 -22.44
CA ALA A 8 11.32 5.71 -21.27
C ALA A 8 10.46 4.53 -20.76
N VAL A 9 9.81 3.79 -21.69
CA VAL A 9 9.04 2.59 -21.34
C VAL A 9 9.93 1.52 -20.74
N ARG A 10 11.08 1.23 -21.38
CA ARG A 10 12.07 0.28 -20.84
C ARG A 10 12.57 0.69 -19.46
N ALA A 11 12.78 1.99 -19.22
CA ALA A 11 13.20 2.47 -17.91
C ALA A 11 12.15 2.15 -16.84
N ILE A 12 10.84 2.34 -17.12
CA ILE A 12 9.77 2.00 -16.17
C ILE A 12 9.68 0.47 -15.98
N GLN A 13 9.85 -0.33 -17.05
CA GLN A 13 9.92 -1.79 -16.95
C GLN A 13 11.07 -2.25 -16.05
N CYS A 14 12.27 -1.70 -16.23
CA CYS A 14 13.40 -1.98 -15.34
C CYS A 14 13.07 -1.68 -13.86
N LEU A 15 12.36 -0.58 -13.59
CA LEU A 15 12.02 -0.18 -12.21
C LEU A 15 11.02 -1.12 -11.55
N VAL A 16 10.00 -1.61 -12.28
CA VAL A 16 9.00 -2.56 -11.72
C VAL A 16 9.57 -3.97 -11.57
N GLU A 17 10.62 -4.30 -12.31
CA GLU A 17 11.38 -5.55 -12.19
C GLU A 17 12.55 -5.46 -11.17
N GLY A 18 12.56 -4.43 -10.32
CA GLY A 18 13.51 -4.33 -9.21
C GLY A 18 14.90 -3.78 -9.57
N CYS A 19 15.11 -3.27 -10.77
CA CYS A 19 16.37 -2.64 -11.14
C CYS A 19 16.61 -1.35 -10.32
N SER A 20 17.86 -1.13 -9.95
CA SER A 20 18.25 0.15 -9.34
C SER A 20 18.23 1.28 -10.37
N ILE A 21 18.11 2.53 -9.91
CA ILE A 21 18.20 3.71 -10.81
C ILE A 21 19.50 3.69 -11.63
N ARG A 22 20.63 3.30 -11.02
CA ARG A 22 21.92 3.20 -11.73
C ARG A 22 21.98 2.04 -12.73
N SER A 23 21.33 0.91 -12.43
CA SER A 23 21.22 -0.19 -13.39
C SER A 23 20.35 0.22 -14.56
N THR A 24 19.20 0.86 -14.29
CA THR A 24 18.30 1.38 -15.32
C THR A 24 18.99 2.40 -16.22
N GLU A 25 19.81 3.31 -15.67
CA GLU A 25 20.63 4.27 -16.42
C GLU A 25 21.56 3.55 -17.42
N ARG A 26 22.29 2.51 -16.97
CA ARG A 26 23.18 1.73 -17.83
C ARG A 26 22.44 0.94 -18.93
N LEU A 27 21.28 0.37 -18.58
CA LEU A 27 20.49 -0.47 -19.48
C LEU A 27 19.76 0.33 -20.56
N THR A 28 19.35 1.57 -20.24
CA THR A 28 18.50 2.38 -21.12
C THR A 28 19.22 3.55 -21.77
N GLY A 29 20.40 3.91 -21.29
CA GLY A 29 21.12 5.12 -21.71
C GLY A 29 20.49 6.43 -21.23
N LEU A 30 19.39 6.37 -20.47
CA LEU A 30 18.73 7.57 -19.93
C LEU A 30 19.47 8.08 -18.69
N ASN A 31 19.65 9.39 -18.57
CA ASN A 31 20.19 9.99 -17.37
C ASN A 31 19.31 9.69 -16.15
N ARG A 32 19.93 9.40 -15.01
CA ARG A 32 19.25 9.07 -13.73
C ARG A 32 18.20 10.11 -13.29
N ASN A 33 18.42 11.40 -13.57
CA ASN A 33 17.45 12.44 -13.24
C ASN A 33 16.18 12.31 -14.10
N THR A 34 16.32 11.94 -15.37
CA THR A 34 15.20 11.63 -16.27
C THR A 34 14.45 10.40 -15.76
N ILE A 35 15.15 9.34 -15.36
CA ILE A 35 14.54 8.13 -14.79
C ILE A 35 13.76 8.44 -13.51
N MET A 36 14.30 9.28 -12.62
CA MET A 36 13.59 9.71 -11.42
C MET A 36 12.34 10.53 -11.72
N ARG A 37 12.37 11.42 -12.73
CA ARG A 37 11.19 12.16 -13.20
C ARG A 37 10.14 11.23 -13.79
N LEU A 38 10.54 10.25 -14.59
CA LEU A 38 9.66 9.21 -15.14
C LEU A 38 9.03 8.38 -14.02
N LEU A 39 9.78 8.02 -12.98
CA LEU A 39 9.24 7.32 -11.81
C LEU A 39 8.14 8.13 -11.11
N ILE A 40 8.38 9.43 -10.85
CA ILE A 40 7.37 10.29 -10.22
C ILE A 40 6.12 10.37 -11.10
N LEU A 41 6.29 10.64 -12.39
CA LEU A 41 5.17 10.72 -13.33
C LEU A 41 4.36 9.43 -13.39
N ALA A 42 5.04 8.29 -13.58
CA ALA A 42 4.40 6.97 -13.64
C ALA A 42 3.71 6.62 -12.31
N GLY A 43 4.39 6.85 -11.18
CA GLY A 43 3.84 6.57 -9.86
C GLY A 43 2.63 7.43 -9.49
N THR A 44 2.65 8.73 -9.81
CA THR A 44 1.49 9.60 -9.60
C THR A 44 0.28 9.14 -10.43
N ARG A 45 0.50 8.78 -11.68
CA ARG A 45 -0.56 8.22 -12.55
C ARG A 45 -1.07 6.88 -12.03
N SER A 46 -0.18 6.02 -11.57
CA SER A 46 -0.54 4.74 -10.96
C SER A 46 -1.38 4.92 -9.70
N ALA A 47 -1.03 5.85 -8.82
CA ALA A 47 -1.80 6.16 -7.61
C ALA A 47 -3.22 6.61 -7.97
N ARG A 48 -3.34 7.49 -8.97
CA ARG A 48 -4.65 7.95 -9.47
C ARG A 48 -5.47 6.82 -10.08
N LEU A 49 -4.86 5.99 -10.92
CA LEU A 49 -5.52 4.81 -11.50
C LEU A 49 -6.06 3.88 -10.42
N MET A 50 -5.25 3.60 -9.40
CA MET A 50 -5.66 2.77 -8.25
C MET A 50 -6.84 3.41 -7.51
N ASP A 51 -6.81 4.74 -7.30
CA ASP A 51 -7.90 5.43 -6.62
C ASP A 51 -9.22 5.41 -7.41
N GLU A 52 -9.14 5.56 -8.73
CA GLU A 52 -10.30 5.54 -9.64
C GLU A 52 -10.91 4.15 -9.82
N ARG A 53 -10.06 3.09 -9.88
CA ARG A 53 -10.49 1.73 -10.23
C ARG A 53 -10.81 0.85 -9.03
N MET A 54 -10.23 1.11 -7.87
CA MET A 54 -10.48 0.34 -6.65
C MET A 54 -11.68 0.91 -5.91
N ARG A 55 -12.86 0.71 -6.46
CA ARG A 55 -14.17 1.16 -5.91
C ARG A 55 -15.19 0.05 -6.07
N GLU A 56 -16.20 0.01 -5.19
CA GLU A 56 -17.28 -0.98 -5.19
C GLU A 56 -16.75 -2.41 -5.27
N LEU A 57 -15.74 -2.73 -4.45
CA LEU A 57 -15.06 -4.02 -4.48
C LEU A 57 -15.84 -5.06 -3.66
N HIS A 58 -16.13 -6.19 -4.28
CA HIS A 58 -16.76 -7.35 -3.65
C HIS A 58 -15.69 -8.30 -3.11
N SER A 59 -15.14 -7.97 -1.93
CA SER A 59 -14.10 -8.75 -1.27
C SER A 59 -14.67 -9.42 -0.02
N ARG A 60 -14.46 -10.72 0.13
CA ARG A 60 -14.91 -11.46 1.32
C ARG A 60 -13.88 -11.45 2.43
N TYR A 61 -12.63 -11.72 2.10
CA TYR A 61 -11.54 -11.97 3.04
C TYR A 61 -10.36 -11.05 2.75
N LEU A 62 -10.16 -10.10 3.62
CA LEU A 62 -9.04 -9.16 3.53
C LEU A 62 -7.99 -9.44 4.60
N GLN A 63 -6.73 -9.35 4.20
CA GLN A 63 -5.59 -9.45 5.08
C GLN A 63 -4.82 -8.12 5.07
N VAL A 64 -4.41 -7.66 6.24
CA VAL A 64 -3.69 -6.38 6.41
C VAL A 64 -2.43 -6.58 7.24
N ASP A 65 -1.33 -5.99 6.78
CA ASP A 65 -0.04 -5.96 7.48
C ASP A 65 0.76 -4.71 7.08
N GLU A 66 1.84 -4.41 7.80
CA GLU A 66 2.73 -3.30 7.50
C GLU A 66 4.15 -3.78 7.19
N ILE A 67 4.74 -3.16 6.16
CA ILE A 67 6.14 -3.33 5.84
C ILE A 67 6.96 -2.10 6.25
N TRP A 68 7.94 -2.30 7.12
CA TRP A 68 8.85 -1.24 7.54
C TRP A 68 9.87 -0.88 6.45
N THR A 69 10.10 0.42 6.31
CA THR A 69 11.18 1.02 5.51
C THR A 69 11.61 2.35 6.15
N PHE A 70 12.45 3.13 5.47
CA PHE A 70 12.82 4.47 5.92
C PHE A 70 13.16 5.40 4.76
N VAL A 71 13.09 6.69 5.01
CA VAL A 71 13.47 7.74 4.08
C VAL A 71 14.70 8.46 4.63
N GLN A 72 15.73 8.57 3.81
CA GLN A 72 17.01 9.23 4.02
C GLN A 72 17.84 8.62 5.17
N LYS A 73 17.32 8.52 6.38
CA LYS A 73 17.97 7.94 7.57
C LYS A 73 16.94 7.22 8.45
N LYS A 74 17.40 6.25 9.24
CA LYS A 74 16.55 5.55 10.22
C LYS A 74 16.18 6.48 11.38
N ALA A 75 15.07 6.20 12.07
CA ALA A 75 14.56 7.00 13.19
C ALA A 75 15.64 7.35 14.23
N ARG A 76 16.48 6.39 14.63
CA ARG A 76 17.57 6.59 15.60
C ARG A 76 18.64 7.62 15.19
N ARG A 77 18.62 8.11 13.94
CA ARG A 77 19.57 9.10 13.39
C ARG A 77 18.90 10.42 13.05
N ILE A 78 17.65 10.61 13.41
CA ILE A 78 16.93 11.87 13.24
C ILE A 78 17.52 12.91 14.20
N ARG A 79 17.66 14.15 13.74
CA ARG A 79 18.14 15.30 14.51
C ARG A 79 17.06 16.38 14.57
N SER A 80 17.18 17.28 15.54
CA SER A 80 16.36 18.49 15.58
C SER A 80 16.50 19.27 14.28
N GLY A 81 15.38 19.70 13.67
CA GLY A 81 15.34 20.38 12.38
C GLY A 81 15.22 19.47 11.14
N ASP A 82 15.26 18.14 11.29
CA ASP A 82 14.94 17.26 10.18
C ASP A 82 13.45 17.34 9.81
N SER A 83 13.14 17.24 8.52
CA SER A 83 11.76 17.18 8.05
C SER A 83 11.02 15.96 8.62
N PRO A 84 9.72 16.05 8.96
CA PRO A 84 8.90 14.93 9.43
C PRO A 84 8.78 13.79 8.40
N GLU A 85 9.05 14.05 7.12
CA GLU A 85 9.10 13.02 6.07
C GLU A 85 10.29 12.07 6.20
N ILE A 86 11.34 12.47 6.95
CA ILE A 86 12.56 11.69 7.15
C ILE A 86 12.34 10.66 8.26
N GLY A 87 13.11 9.60 8.23
CA GLY A 87 13.09 8.53 9.22
C GLY A 87 12.24 7.35 8.80
N ASP A 88 11.83 6.57 9.78
CA ASP A 88 11.08 5.35 9.55
C ASP A 88 9.72 5.64 8.92
N GLN A 89 9.37 4.82 7.97
CA GLN A 89 8.10 4.81 7.26
C GLN A 89 7.54 3.38 7.26
N TRP A 90 6.24 3.27 7.28
CA TRP A 90 5.52 2.01 7.20
C TRP A 90 4.60 2.03 5.99
N ILE A 91 4.57 0.94 5.26
CA ILE A 91 3.68 0.77 4.13
C ILE A 91 2.60 -0.20 4.61
N PHE A 92 1.43 0.33 4.90
CA PHE A 92 0.23 -0.44 5.19
C PHE A 92 -0.28 -1.03 3.88
N VAL A 93 -0.62 -2.29 3.86
CA VAL A 93 -1.07 -3.02 2.68
C VAL A 93 -2.28 -3.85 3.03
N ALA A 94 -3.35 -3.72 2.25
CA ALA A 94 -4.46 -4.67 2.25
C ALA A 94 -4.36 -5.57 1.02
N ILE A 95 -4.65 -6.85 1.18
CA ILE A 95 -4.77 -7.81 0.09
C ILE A 95 -6.06 -8.61 0.24
N ASP A 96 -6.76 -8.80 -0.86
CA ASP A 96 -7.86 -9.75 -0.95
C ASP A 96 -7.30 -11.17 -1.02
N ALA A 97 -7.73 -12.04 -0.11
CA ALA A 97 -7.19 -13.39 0.01
C ALA A 97 -7.63 -14.31 -1.14
N GLU A 98 -8.74 -14.03 -1.81
CA GLU A 98 -9.25 -14.80 -2.96
C GLU A 98 -8.63 -14.29 -4.26
N THR A 99 -8.86 -13.04 -4.60
CA THR A 99 -8.44 -12.45 -5.88
C THR A 99 -6.99 -11.99 -5.90
N LYS A 100 -6.30 -11.96 -4.75
CA LYS A 100 -4.93 -11.42 -4.57
C LYS A 100 -4.81 -9.94 -4.93
N LEU A 101 -5.93 -9.25 -5.13
CA LEU A 101 -5.97 -7.82 -5.41
C LEU A 101 -5.41 -7.02 -4.22
N ILE A 102 -4.70 -5.96 -4.51
CA ILE A 102 -4.32 -4.93 -3.53
C ILE A 102 -5.31 -3.77 -3.67
N PRO A 103 -6.38 -3.71 -2.87
CA PRO A 103 -7.39 -2.66 -2.97
C PRO A 103 -6.90 -1.30 -2.45
N SER A 104 -6.10 -1.32 -1.39
CA SER A 104 -5.59 -0.12 -0.73
C SER A 104 -4.18 -0.31 -0.18
N PHE A 105 -3.41 0.76 -0.16
CA PHE A 105 -2.13 0.87 0.53
C PHE A 105 -1.89 2.31 1.00
N ARG A 106 -1.12 2.48 2.06
CA ARG A 106 -0.74 3.79 2.59
C ARG A 106 0.71 3.80 3.03
N ILE A 107 1.39 4.93 2.85
CA ILE A 107 2.75 5.14 3.36
C ILE A 107 2.72 6.27 4.38
N GLY A 108 3.09 5.96 5.60
CA GLY A 108 3.09 6.90 6.71
C GLY A 108 3.91 6.42 7.90
N LYS A 109 3.61 6.97 9.04
CA LYS A 109 4.17 6.52 10.33
C LYS A 109 3.31 5.39 10.89
N ARG A 110 3.85 4.59 11.80
CA ARG A 110 3.06 3.58 12.52
C ARG A 110 2.27 4.25 13.66
N SER A 111 1.44 5.21 13.28
CA SER A 111 0.64 6.03 14.17
C SER A 111 -0.84 5.67 14.10
N ARG A 112 -1.59 6.03 15.14
CA ARG A 112 -3.05 5.90 15.13
C ARG A 112 -3.66 6.63 13.92
N GLN A 113 -3.20 7.86 13.63
CA GLN A 113 -3.70 8.66 12.51
C GLN A 113 -3.51 7.95 11.17
N ASP A 114 -2.29 7.50 10.86
CA ASP A 114 -2.02 6.81 9.59
C ASP A 114 -2.78 5.49 9.48
N THR A 115 -2.96 4.75 10.59
CA THR A 115 -3.79 3.54 10.64
C THR A 115 -5.24 3.87 10.34
N THR A 116 -5.80 4.92 10.97
CA THR A 116 -7.19 5.36 10.74
C THR A 116 -7.41 5.79 9.29
N GLU A 117 -6.52 6.61 8.73
CA GLU A 117 -6.63 7.08 7.35
C GLU A 117 -6.51 5.93 6.32
N PHE A 118 -5.68 4.92 6.60
CA PHE A 118 -5.58 3.72 5.79
C PHE A 118 -6.87 2.89 5.84
N LEU A 119 -7.42 2.65 7.03
CA LEU A 119 -8.63 1.85 7.22
C LEU A 119 -9.86 2.55 6.61
N TRP A 120 -9.98 3.87 6.74
CA TRP A 120 -11.03 4.64 6.07
C TRP A 120 -10.92 4.61 4.55
N ASP A 121 -9.70 4.67 4.00
CA ASP A 121 -9.50 4.50 2.57
C ASP A 121 -9.94 3.11 2.11
N LEU A 122 -9.55 2.06 2.85
CA LEU A 122 -9.93 0.69 2.57
C LEU A 122 -11.46 0.51 2.62
N TYR A 123 -12.10 0.93 3.71
CA TYR A 123 -13.56 0.82 3.89
C TYR A 123 -14.34 1.44 2.72
N ARG A 124 -13.95 2.65 2.30
CA ARG A 124 -14.64 3.36 1.20
C ARG A 124 -14.47 2.72 -0.18
N ARG A 125 -13.63 1.71 -0.30
CA ARG A 125 -13.42 0.96 -1.56
C ARG A 125 -14.27 -0.30 -1.65
N LEU A 126 -14.85 -0.72 -0.54
CA LEU A 126 -15.61 -1.97 -0.44
C LEU A 126 -17.10 -1.72 -0.65
N ALA A 127 -17.76 -2.67 -1.30
CA ALA A 127 -19.20 -2.69 -1.51
C ALA A 127 -19.94 -3.39 -0.37
N ASP A 128 -19.34 -4.45 0.20
CA ASP A 128 -19.98 -5.38 1.10
C ASP A 128 -19.25 -5.47 2.45
N ARG A 129 -19.93 -6.09 3.42
CA ARG A 129 -19.34 -6.56 4.67
C ARG A 129 -18.19 -7.51 4.38
N VAL A 130 -17.09 -7.40 5.13
CA VAL A 130 -15.88 -8.18 4.93
C VAL A 130 -15.41 -8.86 6.19
N GLN A 131 -14.70 -9.98 6.04
CA GLN A 131 -13.82 -10.48 7.10
C GLN A 131 -12.44 -9.87 6.95
N LEU A 132 -11.99 -9.16 7.98
CA LEU A 132 -10.69 -8.52 8.03
C LEU A 132 -9.78 -9.25 9.03
N THR A 133 -8.62 -9.69 8.56
CA THR A 133 -7.58 -10.25 9.43
C THR A 133 -6.35 -9.35 9.41
N THR A 134 -5.86 -8.97 10.59
CA THR A 134 -4.65 -8.16 10.74
C THR A 134 -3.60 -8.85 11.60
N ASP A 135 -2.37 -8.31 11.59
CA ASP A 135 -1.39 -8.65 12.62
C ASP A 135 -1.77 -8.11 14.00
N GLY A 136 -0.90 -8.34 14.99
CA GLY A 136 -1.12 -7.91 16.39
C GLY A 136 -0.94 -6.41 16.65
N LEU A 137 -0.87 -5.52 15.66
CA LEU A 137 -0.73 -4.09 15.90
C LEU A 137 -1.90 -3.56 16.72
N VAL A 138 -1.59 -2.96 17.89
CA VAL A 138 -2.60 -2.52 18.86
C VAL A 138 -3.58 -1.48 18.30
N HIS A 139 -3.16 -0.66 17.34
CA HIS A 139 -4.02 0.35 16.73
C HIS A 139 -5.22 -0.25 16.00
N TYR A 140 -5.08 -1.42 15.38
CA TYR A 140 -6.19 -2.09 14.69
C TYR A 140 -7.33 -2.48 15.63
N THR A 141 -7.03 -2.90 16.84
CA THR A 141 -8.05 -3.33 17.82
C THR A 141 -9.12 -2.26 18.04
N ARG A 142 -8.72 -0.99 17.99
CA ARG A 142 -9.64 0.12 18.19
C ARG A 142 -10.12 0.75 16.88
N MET A 143 -9.21 0.90 15.91
CA MET A 143 -9.52 1.65 14.68
C MET A 143 -10.37 0.85 13.70
N VAL A 144 -10.29 -0.49 13.67
CA VAL A 144 -11.14 -1.30 12.78
C VAL A 144 -12.62 -1.12 13.14
N PRO A 145 -13.07 -1.33 14.41
CA PRO A 145 -14.47 -1.05 14.77
C PRO A 145 -14.88 0.41 14.56
N GLU A 146 -13.98 1.38 14.79
CA GLU A 146 -14.28 2.81 14.56
C GLU A 146 -14.51 3.14 13.08
N CYS A 147 -13.81 2.47 12.17
CA CYS A 147 -13.88 2.76 10.72
C CYS A 147 -14.95 1.93 10.00
N PHE A 148 -15.14 0.67 10.37
CA PHE A 148 -16.02 -0.27 9.68
C PHE A 148 -17.37 -0.44 10.38
N GLY A 149 -17.47 -0.11 11.67
CA GLY A 149 -18.71 -0.31 12.42
C GLY A 149 -19.15 -1.77 12.46
N LEU A 150 -20.35 -2.04 11.93
CA LEU A 150 -20.92 -3.38 11.85
C LEU A 150 -20.57 -4.13 10.56
N ASP A 151 -19.88 -3.46 9.61
CA ASP A 151 -19.60 -4.02 8.29
C ASP A 151 -18.33 -4.87 8.26
N VAL A 152 -17.90 -5.41 9.42
CA VAL A 152 -16.69 -6.20 9.52
C VAL A 152 -16.80 -7.36 10.51
N ASP A 153 -16.29 -8.52 10.09
CA ASP A 153 -15.90 -9.63 10.96
C ASP A 153 -14.39 -9.55 11.16
N PHE A 154 -13.94 -9.20 12.38
CA PHE A 154 -12.56 -8.83 12.62
C PHE A 154 -11.82 -9.81 13.50
N ALA A 155 -10.68 -10.30 13.01
CA ALA A 155 -9.76 -11.14 13.76
C ALA A 155 -8.31 -10.60 13.68
N GLN A 156 -7.52 -10.94 14.68
CA GLN A 156 -6.08 -10.67 14.70
C GLN A 156 -5.28 -11.97 14.84
N VAL A 157 -4.20 -12.07 14.09
CA VAL A 157 -3.19 -13.11 14.23
C VAL A 157 -2.00 -12.54 15.00
N VAL A 158 -1.81 -12.99 16.22
CA VAL A 158 -0.71 -12.55 17.09
C VAL A 158 0.37 -13.64 17.10
N LYS A 159 1.56 -13.31 16.61
CA LYS A 159 2.71 -14.20 16.63
C LYS A 159 3.56 -13.90 17.86
N LEU A 160 3.75 -14.88 18.70
CA LEU A 160 4.68 -14.81 19.84
C LEU A 160 6.06 -15.30 19.38
N PHE A 161 7.05 -14.46 19.61
CA PHE A 161 8.44 -14.77 19.25
C PHE A 161 9.21 -15.20 20.50
N GLY A 162 9.97 -16.27 20.38
CA GLY A 162 10.90 -16.69 21.40
C GLY A 162 12.14 -15.78 21.46
N GLU A 163 12.97 -16.01 22.46
CA GLU A 163 14.25 -15.31 22.57
C GLU A 163 15.34 -16.02 21.76
N TRP A 164 16.20 -15.25 21.11
CA TRP A 164 17.46 -15.75 20.58
C TRP A 164 18.45 -15.92 21.74
N GLY A 165 19.16 -17.04 21.77
CA GLY A 165 20.33 -17.18 22.66
C GLY A 165 21.32 -16.03 22.41
N GLN A 166 21.97 -15.52 23.48
CA GLN A 166 22.92 -14.40 23.41
C GLN A 166 24.05 -14.57 22.39
N SER A 167 24.39 -15.81 22.02
CA SER A 167 25.44 -16.17 21.08
C SER A 167 24.98 -16.46 19.66
N ASP A 168 23.69 -16.32 19.35
CA ASP A 168 23.19 -16.71 18.03
C ASP A 168 23.48 -15.63 16.97
N ALA A 169 24.36 -15.97 16.03
CA ALA A 169 24.71 -15.10 14.91
C ALA A 169 23.49 -14.75 14.02
N ASN A 170 22.45 -15.59 14.01
CA ASN A 170 21.23 -15.40 13.26
C ASN A 170 20.37 -14.28 13.83
N ALA A 171 20.43 -13.98 15.13
CA ALA A 171 19.70 -12.92 15.81
C ALA A 171 19.86 -11.55 15.16
N ARG A 172 20.96 -11.34 14.43
CA ARG A 172 21.25 -10.08 13.74
C ARG A 172 20.46 -9.89 12.44
N TYR A 173 20.09 -10.97 11.77
CA TYR A 173 19.57 -10.94 10.39
C TYR A 173 18.19 -11.58 10.23
N SER A 174 17.79 -12.42 11.17
CA SER A 174 16.50 -13.11 11.16
C SER A 174 15.65 -12.69 12.36
N PRO A 175 14.32 -12.68 12.25
CA PRO A 175 13.45 -12.56 13.42
C PRO A 175 13.65 -13.79 14.33
N SER A 176 13.35 -13.63 15.62
CA SER A 176 13.31 -14.75 16.56
C SER A 176 12.32 -15.83 16.07
N PRO A 177 12.55 -17.11 16.43
CA PRO A 177 11.63 -18.17 16.05
C PRO A 177 10.23 -17.90 16.60
N ILE A 178 9.21 -18.22 15.82
CA ILE A 178 7.82 -18.13 16.26
C ILE A 178 7.59 -19.31 17.20
N VAL A 179 7.16 -19.03 18.43
CA VAL A 179 6.86 -20.04 19.46
C VAL A 179 5.39 -20.42 19.41
N GLU A 180 4.52 -19.43 19.18
CA GLU A 180 3.08 -19.63 19.17
C GLU A 180 2.41 -18.64 18.22
N VAL A 181 1.31 -19.08 17.62
CA VAL A 181 0.43 -18.23 16.79
C VAL A 181 -0.97 -18.26 17.40
N ILE A 182 -1.47 -17.11 17.84
CA ILE A 182 -2.76 -16.97 18.49
C ILE A 182 -3.69 -16.20 17.59
N SER A 183 -4.82 -16.81 17.20
CA SER A 183 -5.90 -16.12 16.53
C SER A 183 -6.88 -15.55 17.58
N LYS A 184 -7.18 -14.26 17.49
CA LYS A 184 -8.09 -13.55 18.41
C LYS A 184 -9.23 -12.93 17.63
N VAL A 185 -10.46 -13.43 17.82
CA VAL A 185 -11.66 -12.74 17.34
C VAL A 185 -11.83 -11.44 18.13
N ARG A 186 -12.09 -10.34 17.44
CA ARG A 186 -12.23 -8.99 18.00
C ARG A 186 -13.65 -8.45 17.88
N SER A 187 -14.31 -8.70 16.75
CA SER A 187 -15.71 -8.35 16.52
C SER A 187 -16.33 -9.22 15.44
N GLY A 188 -17.65 -9.36 15.46
CA GLY A 188 -18.40 -10.16 14.50
C GLY A 188 -18.21 -11.66 14.69
N ASP A 189 -18.41 -12.41 13.61
CA ASP A 189 -18.29 -13.87 13.55
C ASP A 189 -17.40 -14.29 12.37
N PRO A 190 -16.07 -14.06 12.46
CA PRO A 190 -15.15 -14.40 11.40
C PRO A 190 -15.01 -15.91 11.22
N ASP A 191 -15.03 -16.39 9.98
CA ASP A 191 -14.75 -17.76 9.60
C ASP A 191 -13.33 -18.15 10.04
N PRO A 192 -13.19 -19.14 10.96
CA PRO A 192 -11.89 -19.54 11.50
C PRO A 192 -10.90 -20.03 10.45
N ASP A 193 -11.38 -20.67 9.38
CA ASP A 193 -10.53 -21.21 8.29
C ASP A 193 -9.88 -20.11 7.47
N HIS A 194 -10.42 -18.88 7.53
CA HIS A 194 -9.94 -17.72 6.81
C HIS A 194 -9.19 -16.71 7.70
N ILE A 195 -8.99 -17.00 9.00
CA ILE A 195 -8.17 -16.17 9.89
C ILE A 195 -6.69 -16.41 9.61
N SER A 196 -6.10 -15.60 8.72
CA SER A 196 -4.71 -15.73 8.30
C SER A 196 -4.13 -14.40 7.85
N THR A 197 -2.81 -14.23 7.97
CA THR A 197 -2.02 -13.12 7.39
C THR A 197 -1.02 -13.60 6.33
N SER A 198 -1.14 -14.86 5.89
CA SER A 198 -0.12 -15.51 5.03
C SER A 198 0.01 -14.84 3.66
N TYR A 199 -1.09 -14.39 3.06
CA TYR A 199 -1.05 -13.74 1.74
C TYR A 199 -0.44 -12.34 1.81
N VAL A 200 -0.78 -11.53 2.81
CA VAL A 200 -0.20 -10.20 2.97
C VAL A 200 1.28 -10.29 3.35
N GLU A 201 1.70 -11.26 4.16
CA GLU A 201 3.11 -11.52 4.46
C GLU A 201 3.88 -11.95 3.21
N ARG A 202 3.29 -12.82 2.38
CA ARG A 202 3.86 -13.20 1.07
C ARG A 202 3.97 -12.00 0.15
N GLN A 203 2.98 -11.10 0.14
CA GLN A 203 3.02 -9.87 -0.63
C GLN A 203 4.12 -8.93 -0.13
N ASN A 204 4.31 -8.82 1.18
CA ASN A 204 5.42 -8.06 1.77
C ASN A 204 6.79 -8.61 1.34
N LEU A 205 6.94 -9.93 1.24
CA LEU A 205 8.15 -10.54 0.67
C LEU A 205 8.31 -10.18 -0.82
N THR A 206 7.24 -10.27 -1.60
CA THR A 206 7.23 -9.90 -3.03
C THR A 206 7.68 -8.45 -3.23
N MET A 207 7.17 -7.52 -2.40
CA MET A 207 7.60 -6.13 -2.42
C MET A 207 9.10 -5.97 -2.11
N ARG A 208 9.64 -6.73 -1.16
CA ARG A 208 11.09 -6.69 -0.85
C ARG A 208 11.96 -7.21 -1.99
N MET A 209 11.46 -8.17 -2.76
CA MET A 209 12.16 -8.74 -3.91
C MET A 209 12.12 -7.80 -5.13
N GLN A 210 10.97 -7.17 -5.40
CA GLN A 210 10.72 -6.43 -6.63
C GLN A 210 10.91 -4.92 -6.51
N LEU A 211 10.74 -4.36 -5.32
CA LEU A 211 11.04 -2.95 -5.07
C LEU A 211 12.45 -2.80 -4.52
N ARG A 212 13.39 -2.41 -5.38
CA ARG A 212 14.80 -2.22 -4.99
C ARG A 212 14.96 -1.35 -3.74
N ARG A 213 14.05 -0.42 -3.51
CA ARG A 213 14.04 0.50 -2.34
C ARG A 213 13.74 -0.19 -1.02
N LEU A 214 13.11 -1.35 -1.05
CA LEU A 214 12.72 -2.15 0.11
C LEU A 214 13.67 -3.32 0.38
N THR A 215 14.64 -3.56 -0.51
CA THR A 215 15.65 -4.60 -0.32
C THR A 215 16.50 -4.29 0.92
N ARG A 216 16.54 -5.23 1.85
CA ARG A 216 17.31 -5.11 3.10
C ARG A 216 18.81 -5.11 2.84
N LEU A 217 19.58 -4.52 3.75
CA LEU A 217 21.04 -4.51 3.77
C LEU A 217 21.67 -3.88 2.50
N THR A 218 20.98 -2.93 1.87
CA THR A 218 21.48 -2.19 0.70
C THR A 218 21.35 -0.69 0.90
N ASN A 219 22.11 0.08 0.13
CA ASN A 219 22.03 1.55 0.09
C ASN A 219 20.96 2.06 -0.88
N ALA A 220 20.00 1.20 -1.29
CA ALA A 220 18.99 1.53 -2.27
C ALA A 220 17.74 2.25 -1.70
N PHE A 221 17.72 2.54 -0.41
CA PHE A 221 16.62 3.23 0.27
C PHE A 221 16.29 4.60 -0.35
N SER A 222 15.05 5.04 -0.18
CA SER A 222 14.57 6.31 -0.71
C SER A 222 15.19 7.51 0.00
N LYS A 223 15.59 8.53 -0.77
CA LYS A 223 16.09 9.80 -0.24
C LYS A 223 14.97 10.83 -0.02
N LYS A 224 13.81 10.66 -0.69
CA LYS A 224 12.63 11.52 -0.59
C LYS A 224 11.39 10.65 -0.47
N LEU A 225 10.44 11.09 0.36
CA LEU A 225 9.17 10.37 0.58
C LEU A 225 8.35 10.29 -0.72
N SER A 226 8.32 11.35 -1.52
CA SER A 226 7.63 11.38 -2.82
C SER A 226 8.11 10.27 -3.78
N HIS A 227 9.42 9.98 -3.79
CA HIS A 227 9.97 8.90 -4.61
C HIS A 227 9.62 7.51 -4.07
N LEU A 228 9.47 7.37 -2.74
CA LEU A 228 8.98 6.13 -2.14
C LEU A 228 7.51 5.90 -2.51
N LYS A 229 6.66 6.91 -2.31
CA LYS A 229 5.24 6.87 -2.66
C LYS A 229 5.04 6.52 -4.14
N ALA A 230 5.75 7.18 -5.05
CA ALA A 230 5.68 6.90 -6.48
C ALA A 230 6.10 5.47 -6.84
N ALA A 231 7.17 4.95 -6.22
CA ALA A 231 7.64 3.60 -6.49
C ALA A 231 6.65 2.53 -6.03
N VAL A 232 6.04 2.70 -4.86
CA VAL A 232 5.05 1.78 -4.32
C VAL A 232 3.76 1.81 -5.13
N ALA A 233 3.27 3.01 -5.50
CA ALA A 233 2.09 3.15 -6.34
C ALA A 233 2.28 2.48 -7.73
N LEU A 234 3.42 2.70 -8.36
CA LEU A 234 3.76 2.06 -9.64
C LEU A 234 3.83 0.52 -9.49
N HIS A 235 4.42 0.03 -8.40
CA HIS A 235 4.51 -1.40 -8.13
C HIS A 235 3.12 -2.03 -7.99
N PHE A 236 2.23 -1.47 -7.20
CA PHE A 236 0.90 -2.06 -6.98
C PHE A 236 0.01 -1.95 -8.22
N ALA A 237 0.10 -0.87 -8.98
CA ALA A 237 -0.61 -0.79 -10.25
C ALA A 237 -0.10 -1.86 -11.25
N TYR A 238 1.23 -2.05 -11.35
CA TYR A 238 1.81 -3.11 -12.16
C TYR A 238 1.38 -4.51 -11.67
N TYR A 239 1.44 -4.76 -10.36
CA TYR A 239 1.03 -6.01 -9.74
C TYR A 239 -0.44 -6.32 -10.04
N ASN A 240 -1.34 -5.37 -9.83
CA ASN A 240 -2.77 -5.58 -10.01
C ASN A 240 -3.19 -5.76 -11.48
N PHE A 241 -2.63 -4.97 -12.40
CA PHE A 241 -3.15 -4.88 -13.77
C PHE A 241 -2.28 -5.56 -14.83
N CYS A 242 -0.97 -5.71 -14.59
CA CYS A 242 -0.04 -6.16 -15.64
C CYS A 242 0.57 -7.53 -15.36
N ARG A 243 0.76 -7.86 -14.09
CA ARG A 243 1.46 -9.08 -13.72
C ARG A 243 0.50 -10.24 -13.55
N VAL A 244 0.71 -11.32 -14.32
CA VAL A 244 0.00 -12.58 -14.13
C VAL A 244 0.42 -13.20 -12.79
N HIS A 245 -0.55 -13.48 -11.94
CA HIS A 245 -0.33 -14.16 -10.67
C HIS A 245 -0.22 -15.66 -10.89
N SER A 246 0.78 -16.31 -10.33
CA SER A 246 1.09 -17.72 -10.61
C SER A 246 -0.03 -18.70 -10.26
N SER A 247 -0.76 -18.46 -9.16
CA SER A 247 -1.87 -19.33 -8.74
C SER A 247 -3.18 -19.00 -9.47
N LEU A 248 -3.41 -17.74 -9.85
CA LEU A 248 -4.64 -17.32 -10.54
C LEU A 248 -4.58 -17.58 -12.06
N ARG A 249 -3.37 -17.58 -12.65
CA ARG A 249 -3.10 -17.63 -14.09
C ARG A 249 -3.59 -16.40 -14.88
N ILE A 250 -4.14 -15.41 -14.19
CA ILE A 250 -4.55 -14.10 -14.69
C ILE A 250 -4.03 -13.00 -13.74
N THR A 251 -4.32 -11.74 -14.03
CA THR A 251 -3.96 -10.64 -13.11
C THR A 251 -4.96 -10.54 -11.98
N PRO A 252 -4.56 -10.04 -10.78
CA PRO A 252 -5.49 -9.79 -9.69
C PRO A 252 -6.68 -8.90 -10.05
N ALA A 253 -6.48 -7.90 -10.92
CA ALA A 253 -7.56 -7.03 -11.38
C ALA A 253 -8.54 -7.76 -12.31
N MET A 254 -8.10 -8.78 -13.06
CA MET A 254 -8.97 -9.64 -13.85
C MET A 254 -9.77 -10.57 -12.95
N GLU A 255 -9.14 -11.20 -11.96
CA GLU A 255 -9.82 -12.08 -11.01
C GLU A 255 -10.91 -11.33 -10.23
N ALA A 256 -10.65 -10.08 -9.88
CA ALA A 256 -11.61 -9.20 -9.19
C ALA A 256 -12.64 -8.55 -10.13
N GLY A 257 -12.67 -8.90 -11.43
CA GLY A 257 -13.62 -8.34 -12.39
C GLY A 257 -13.40 -6.85 -12.76
N ILE A 258 -12.26 -6.26 -12.36
CA ILE A 258 -11.94 -4.83 -12.63
C ILE A 258 -11.38 -4.64 -14.03
N ALA A 259 -10.77 -5.66 -14.59
CA ALA A 259 -10.20 -5.68 -15.93
C ALA A 259 -10.58 -6.96 -16.68
N ASP A 260 -10.76 -6.85 -17.99
CA ASP A 260 -11.13 -7.94 -18.89
C ASP A 260 -9.94 -8.58 -19.63
N HIS A 261 -8.75 -7.99 -19.48
CA HIS A 261 -7.50 -8.47 -20.09
C HIS A 261 -6.28 -7.99 -19.31
N ILE A 262 -5.12 -8.57 -19.63
CA ILE A 262 -3.82 -8.16 -19.08
C ILE A 262 -3.44 -6.79 -19.67
N TRP A 263 -3.22 -5.81 -18.79
CA TRP A 263 -2.81 -4.48 -19.24
C TRP A 263 -1.31 -4.42 -19.53
N THR A 264 -0.96 -3.62 -20.51
CA THR A 264 0.44 -3.25 -20.72
C THR A 264 0.84 -2.16 -19.72
N LEU A 265 2.11 -2.12 -19.34
CA LEU A 265 2.63 -1.07 -18.47
C LEU A 265 2.43 0.33 -19.08
N GLN A 266 2.52 0.45 -20.40
CA GLN A 266 2.22 1.69 -21.13
C GLN A 266 0.77 2.14 -20.93
N ARG A 267 -0.19 1.22 -21.01
CA ARG A 267 -1.61 1.51 -20.78
C ARG A 267 -1.84 1.95 -19.34
N THR A 268 -1.29 1.22 -18.37
CA THR A 268 -1.41 1.52 -16.93
C THR A 268 -0.93 2.94 -16.62
N VAL A 269 0.16 3.38 -17.23
CA VAL A 269 0.69 4.73 -17.02
C VAL A 269 -0.06 5.79 -17.84
N LYS A 270 -0.64 5.44 -19.01
CA LYS A 270 -1.38 6.37 -19.89
C LYS A 270 -2.83 6.57 -19.47
N SER A 271 -3.53 5.56 -18.98
CA SER A 271 -4.98 5.63 -18.69
C SER A 271 -5.37 6.74 -17.71
N ALA A 272 -4.44 7.23 -16.91
CA ALA A 272 -4.65 8.41 -16.06
C ALA A 272 -4.52 9.75 -16.80
N GLN A 273 -4.39 9.80 -18.14
CA GLN A 273 -4.25 11.04 -18.91
C GLN A 273 -5.58 11.69 -19.36
N HIS A 274 -6.68 10.96 -19.38
CA HIS A 274 -7.93 11.42 -20.03
C HIS A 274 -8.90 12.23 -19.17
N ILE A 275 -8.49 12.71 -18.00
CA ILE A 275 -9.29 13.62 -17.21
C ILE A 275 -8.58 14.98 -17.17
N ILE A 276 -9.28 16.01 -17.68
CA ILE A 276 -8.85 17.41 -17.77
C ILE A 276 -8.27 17.85 -16.42
N PRO A 277 -7.07 18.44 -16.36
CA PRO A 277 -6.55 18.98 -15.13
C PRO A 277 -7.46 20.12 -14.67
N SER A 278 -7.99 20.04 -13.46
CA SER A 278 -8.55 21.21 -12.79
C SER A 278 -7.47 22.30 -12.76
N PRO A 279 -7.76 23.55 -13.18
CA PRO A 279 -6.74 24.58 -13.39
C PRO A 279 -6.05 25.10 -12.15
N ASN A 280 -6.30 24.51 -10.96
CA ASN A 280 -5.79 24.99 -9.67
C ASN A 280 -4.97 23.95 -8.85
N ILE A 281 -4.42 22.93 -9.49
CA ILE A 281 -3.55 21.98 -8.77
C ILE A 281 -2.11 22.28 -9.14
N GLY A 282 -1.36 22.92 -8.23
CA GLY A 282 0.08 23.10 -8.32
C GLY A 282 0.83 21.78 -8.49
N PRO A 283 2.09 21.76 -8.94
CA PRO A 283 2.82 20.57 -9.39
C PRO A 283 3.09 19.49 -8.34
N TYR A 284 2.51 19.60 -7.13
CA TYR A 284 2.77 18.71 -5.98
C TYR A 284 1.54 18.35 -5.15
N ALA A 285 0.32 18.54 -5.64
CA ALA A 285 -0.86 18.12 -4.90
C ALA A 285 -0.97 16.58 -4.86
N PHE A 286 -0.24 15.95 -3.97
CA PHE A 286 -0.72 14.77 -3.29
C PHE A 286 -1.98 15.23 -2.55
N ILE A 287 -3.10 14.57 -2.80
CA ILE A 287 -4.39 14.87 -2.17
C ILE A 287 -4.16 15.04 -0.68
N ASP A 288 -4.35 16.27 -0.21
CA ASP A 288 -4.37 16.58 1.22
C ASP A 288 -5.71 16.09 1.77
N TYR A 289 -5.70 14.92 2.39
CA TYR A 289 -6.88 14.28 2.96
C TYR A 289 -7.51 15.05 4.12
N SER A 290 -6.91 16.15 4.58
CA SER A 290 -7.45 16.97 5.67
C SER A 290 -8.76 17.68 5.34
N VAL A 291 -9.11 17.82 4.04
CA VAL A 291 -10.32 18.52 3.59
C VAL A 291 -11.56 17.59 3.56
N ILE A 292 -11.38 16.25 3.56
CA ILE A 292 -12.48 15.29 3.37
C ILE A 292 -13.21 14.94 4.68
N VAL A 293 -12.67 15.27 5.84
CA VAL A 293 -13.31 14.96 7.14
C VAL A 293 -14.62 15.74 7.39
N ARG A 294 -14.92 16.76 6.60
CA ARG A 294 -16.13 17.61 6.79
C ARG A 294 -17.39 17.18 6.03
N VAL A 295 -17.37 16.13 5.21
CA VAL A 295 -18.53 15.79 4.37
C VAL A 295 -19.23 14.48 4.74
N SER A 296 -18.70 13.66 5.64
CA SER A 296 -19.24 12.34 5.95
C SER A 296 -20.35 12.28 7.03
N HIS A 297 -20.95 13.41 7.41
CA HIS A 297 -22.11 13.41 8.33
C HIS A 297 -23.49 13.42 7.62
N ALA A 298 -23.55 13.24 6.31
CA ALA A 298 -24.78 13.42 5.52
C ALA A 298 -25.39 12.12 4.97
N LYS A 299 -25.02 10.94 5.46
CA LYS A 299 -25.65 9.67 5.02
C LYS A 299 -26.33 8.86 6.12
N CYS A 300 -26.53 9.41 7.29
CA CYS A 300 -27.41 8.77 8.27
C CYS A 300 -28.60 9.73 8.53
N GLY A 301 -29.71 9.49 7.82
CA GLY A 301 -30.98 10.17 8.06
C GLY A 301 -31.57 9.73 9.39
N ALA A 302 -31.46 10.57 10.41
CA ALA A 302 -32.36 10.59 11.53
C ALA A 302 -32.42 12.04 12.02
N ALA A 303 -33.57 12.66 11.80
CA ALA A 303 -33.91 13.97 12.34
C ALA A 303 -33.87 13.93 13.86
N ALA A 304 -33.05 14.76 14.46
CA ALA A 304 -33.18 15.19 15.82
C ALA A 304 -33.18 16.72 15.84
N THR A 305 -34.37 17.28 15.87
CA THR A 305 -34.63 18.68 16.22
C THR A 305 -34.16 18.93 17.65
N TYR A 306 -33.22 19.82 17.85
CA TYR A 306 -33.01 20.48 19.12
C TYR A 306 -33.26 21.97 18.92
N GLU A 307 -34.40 22.43 19.46
CA GLU A 307 -34.66 23.84 19.72
C GLU A 307 -33.66 24.37 20.73
N THR A 308 -33.03 25.47 20.35
CA THR A 308 -32.26 26.30 21.27
C THR A 308 -33.17 27.44 21.71
N THR A 309 -33.56 27.46 22.98
CA THR A 309 -34.14 28.63 23.62
C THR A 309 -33.13 29.15 24.67
N LEU A 310 -32.72 30.42 24.46
CA LEU A 310 -32.08 31.37 25.36
C LEU A 310 -30.70 31.02 25.91
#